data_94f20b5ceed0f2a08de9f2107661dd7c
#
_entry.id   94f20b5ceed0f2a08de9f2107661dd7c
#
_cell.length_a   1.000
_cell.length_b   1.000
_cell.length_c   1.000
_cell.angle_alpha   90.00
_cell.angle_beta   90.00
_cell.angle_gamma   90.00
#
_symmetry.space_group_name_H-M   'P 1'
#
loop_
_entity.id
_entity.type
_entity.pdbx_description
1 polymer ?
#
loop_
_entity_poly.entity_id
_entity_poly.type
_entity_poly.pdbx_seq_one_letter_code
_entity_poly.pdbx_strand_id
1 'polypeptide(L)'
;MLEIDALEIDALEIDGVCKRYGDVAACDQVSFQVRAGELFGFVGGNGAGKTTTMRVVLGVVAADAGEVRWAGAPLDHATRRRFGYLPEERGLYPRMRVLDQLVYLAELHGFGVNQAHRAAEDWIARLGLREHRDAEVQRLSLGNQQRVQLAAALVHDPEVLVLDEPFSGLDPLAVDVLAAVLRERAGAGVPVLFSSHQLDLVERLCDRVGIIQRGRMVACGTVDELRAGSGTTVVVHAPGAAPGWADGLAGTTVVGVHNGRVRLRLADGVDDQAVLAAALATGPVREFSHHRPSLVELYRDAVGDGS
;
A
#
# COMPACT_ATOMS: atom_id res chain seq x y z
N MET A 1 -7.19 -13.98 -32.77
CA MET A 1 -8.31 -13.68 -31.86
C MET A 1 -7.69 -13.59 -30.50
N LEU A 2 -7.38 -12.35 -30.07
CA LEU A 2 -6.71 -12.06 -28.79
C LEU A 2 -7.71 -12.38 -27.67
N GLU A 3 -7.42 -13.36 -26.83
CA GLU A 3 -8.02 -13.44 -25.50
C GLU A 3 -7.56 -12.19 -24.74
N ILE A 4 -8.40 -11.19 -24.70
CA ILE A 4 -8.31 -10.11 -23.75
C ILE A 4 -8.63 -10.78 -22.42
N ASP A 5 -7.63 -10.89 -21.56
CA ASP A 5 -7.78 -11.46 -20.22
C ASP A 5 -8.96 -10.75 -19.54
N ALA A 6 -9.97 -11.53 -19.15
CA ALA A 6 -11.16 -11.03 -18.45
C ALA A 6 -10.80 -10.31 -17.10
N LEU A 7 -9.57 -10.41 -16.65
CA LEU A 7 -8.98 -9.72 -15.47
C LEU A 7 -8.61 -8.25 -15.71
N GLU A 8 -8.59 -7.78 -16.99
CA GLU A 8 -8.32 -6.37 -17.29
C GLU A 8 -9.58 -5.49 -17.25
N ILE A 9 -10.78 -6.08 -17.24
CA ILE A 9 -12.04 -5.35 -17.43
C ILE A 9 -12.45 -4.59 -16.16
N ASP A 10 -12.11 -5.09 -14.96
CA ASP A 10 -12.49 -4.49 -13.67
C ASP A 10 -11.26 -3.91 -12.95
N ALA A 11 -10.60 -2.94 -13.56
CA ALA A 11 -9.47 -2.23 -12.96
C ALA A 11 -9.80 -0.76 -12.68
N LEU A 12 -9.31 -0.24 -11.57
CA LEU A 12 -9.22 1.19 -11.33
C LEU A 12 -7.93 1.70 -11.97
N GLU A 13 -8.06 2.51 -13.02
CA GLU A 13 -6.93 3.05 -13.76
C GLU A 13 -6.75 4.53 -13.46
N ILE A 14 -5.54 4.92 -13.13
CA ILE A 14 -5.07 6.29 -12.97
C ILE A 14 -4.07 6.56 -14.09
N ASP A 15 -4.36 7.49 -14.99
CA ASP A 15 -3.59 7.73 -16.20
C ASP A 15 -3.18 9.19 -16.32
N GLY A 16 -1.88 9.47 -16.18
CA GLY A 16 -1.26 10.77 -16.35
C GLY A 16 -1.81 11.87 -15.44
N VAL A 17 -2.31 11.51 -14.25
CA VAL A 17 -2.96 12.47 -13.35
C VAL A 17 -1.98 13.53 -12.89
N CYS A 18 -2.34 14.80 -13.16
CA CYS A 18 -1.63 15.98 -12.69
C CYS A 18 -2.53 16.80 -11.77
N LYS A 19 -1.94 17.36 -10.70
CA LYS A 19 -2.60 18.30 -9.79
C LYS A 19 -1.62 19.27 -9.19
N ARG A 20 -1.93 20.56 -9.30
CA ARG A 20 -1.14 21.65 -8.71
C ARG A 20 -1.94 22.45 -7.69
N TYR A 21 -1.25 22.93 -6.68
CA TYR A 21 -1.75 23.92 -5.73
C TYR A 21 -0.75 25.09 -5.71
N GLY A 22 -1.09 26.17 -6.40
CA GLY A 22 -0.16 27.27 -6.67
C GLY A 22 1.09 26.74 -7.40
N ASP A 23 2.27 26.93 -6.83
CA ASP A 23 3.53 26.50 -7.42
C ASP A 23 3.89 25.04 -7.13
N VAL A 24 3.15 24.38 -6.23
CA VAL A 24 3.42 22.99 -5.82
C VAL A 24 2.69 22.00 -6.72
N ALA A 25 3.43 21.14 -7.41
CA ALA A 25 2.89 19.99 -8.11
C ALA A 25 2.67 18.84 -7.10
N ALA A 26 1.42 18.65 -6.67
CA ALA A 26 1.06 17.56 -5.76
C ALA A 26 0.96 16.21 -6.46
N CYS A 27 0.56 16.19 -7.75
CA CYS A 27 0.63 15.05 -8.64
C CYS A 27 1.21 15.52 -9.97
N ASP A 28 2.15 14.76 -10.53
CA ASP A 28 2.82 15.05 -11.77
C ASP A 28 2.97 13.79 -12.60
N GLN A 29 2.04 13.58 -13.56
CA GLN A 29 1.95 12.42 -14.44
C GLN A 29 1.83 11.08 -13.67
N VAL A 30 1.02 11.06 -12.60
CA VAL A 30 0.80 9.85 -11.81
C VAL A 30 -0.01 8.86 -12.63
N SER A 31 0.58 7.66 -12.85
CA SER A 31 -0.05 6.59 -13.60
C SER A 31 0.19 5.25 -12.90
N PHE A 32 -0.88 4.53 -12.61
CA PHE A 32 -0.90 3.15 -12.13
C PHE A 32 -2.30 2.57 -12.25
N GLN A 33 -2.41 1.28 -12.00
CA GLN A 33 -3.70 0.59 -12.04
C GLN A 33 -3.81 -0.34 -10.84
N VAL A 34 -5.05 -0.49 -10.33
CA VAL A 34 -5.41 -1.46 -9.29
C VAL A 34 -6.40 -2.44 -9.87
N ARG A 35 -6.04 -3.71 -9.92
CA ARG A 35 -6.81 -4.77 -10.56
C ARG A 35 -7.93 -5.29 -9.66
N ALA A 36 -8.93 -5.93 -10.25
CA ALA A 36 -9.94 -6.65 -9.50
C ALA A 36 -9.29 -7.65 -8.53
N GLY A 37 -9.73 -7.63 -7.29
CA GLY A 37 -9.21 -8.53 -6.28
C GLY A 37 -7.81 -8.22 -5.75
N GLU A 38 -7.22 -7.10 -6.14
CA GLU A 38 -5.87 -6.69 -5.75
C GLU A 38 -5.87 -5.81 -4.49
N LEU A 39 -4.95 -6.11 -3.58
CA LEU A 39 -4.54 -5.20 -2.50
C LEU A 39 -3.33 -4.39 -2.98
N PHE A 40 -3.55 -3.12 -3.33
CA PHE A 40 -2.52 -2.22 -3.81
C PHE A 40 -2.09 -1.23 -2.72
N GLY A 41 -0.82 -1.30 -2.33
CA GLY A 41 -0.21 -0.38 -1.37
C GLY A 41 0.37 0.87 -2.04
N PHE A 42 -0.13 2.04 -1.71
CA PHE A 42 0.37 3.31 -2.24
C PHE A 42 1.24 4.00 -1.20
N VAL A 43 2.56 3.91 -1.35
CA VAL A 43 3.53 4.32 -0.34
C VAL A 43 4.31 5.55 -0.74
N GLY A 44 4.67 6.36 0.26
CA GLY A 44 5.42 7.59 0.07
C GLY A 44 5.48 8.41 1.34
N GLY A 45 6.42 9.33 1.43
CA GLY A 45 6.53 10.25 2.56
C GLY A 45 5.35 11.21 2.68
N ASN A 46 5.31 11.97 3.76
CA ASN A 46 4.31 13.03 3.93
C ASN A 46 4.49 14.08 2.83
N GLY A 47 3.38 14.52 2.24
CA GLY A 47 3.38 15.46 1.12
C GLY A 47 3.82 14.86 -0.23
N ALA A 48 4.03 13.54 -0.33
CA ALA A 48 4.43 12.89 -1.59
C ALA A 48 3.34 12.92 -2.67
N GLY A 49 2.07 13.21 -2.33
CA GLY A 49 0.95 13.25 -3.27
C GLY A 49 -0.10 12.16 -3.09
N LYS A 50 0.05 11.24 -2.10
CA LYS A 50 -0.87 10.10 -1.86
C LYS A 50 -2.32 10.55 -1.69
N THR A 51 -2.61 11.34 -0.68
CA THR A 51 -3.96 11.85 -0.37
C THR A 51 -4.54 12.66 -1.53
N THR A 52 -3.72 13.45 -2.22
CA THR A 52 -4.18 14.21 -3.41
C THR A 52 -4.61 13.27 -4.53
N THR A 53 -3.81 12.23 -4.84
CA THR A 53 -4.18 11.22 -5.84
C THR A 53 -5.49 10.53 -5.49
N MET A 54 -5.66 10.10 -4.23
CA MET A 54 -6.90 9.47 -3.77
C MET A 54 -8.10 10.41 -3.86
N ARG A 55 -7.94 11.69 -3.50
CA ARG A 55 -9.00 12.71 -3.65
C ARG A 55 -9.38 12.96 -5.10
N VAL A 56 -8.43 12.85 -6.04
CA VAL A 56 -8.72 12.91 -7.50
C VAL A 56 -9.52 11.68 -7.93
N VAL A 57 -9.13 10.47 -7.51
CA VAL A 57 -9.87 9.23 -7.78
C VAL A 57 -11.32 9.35 -7.33
N LEU A 58 -11.54 9.87 -6.12
CA LEU A 58 -12.87 10.05 -5.54
C LEU A 58 -13.65 11.26 -6.10
N GLY A 59 -13.00 12.09 -6.94
CA GLY A 59 -13.62 13.29 -7.49
C GLY A 59 -13.84 14.42 -6.47
N VAL A 60 -13.22 14.33 -5.28
CA VAL A 60 -13.22 15.40 -4.27
C VAL A 60 -12.40 16.59 -4.77
N VAL A 61 -11.37 16.32 -5.57
CA VAL A 61 -10.53 17.31 -6.24
C VAL A 61 -10.49 16.97 -7.74
N ALA A 62 -10.71 17.95 -8.59
CA ALA A 62 -10.54 17.77 -10.03
C ALA A 62 -9.06 17.69 -10.40
N ALA A 63 -8.68 16.76 -11.26
CA ALA A 63 -7.37 16.74 -11.90
C ALA A 63 -7.21 17.96 -12.82
N ASP A 64 -5.98 18.46 -12.95
CA ASP A 64 -5.66 19.54 -13.91
C ASP A 64 -5.33 18.94 -15.29
N ALA A 65 -4.87 17.66 -15.33
CA ALA A 65 -4.68 16.85 -16.54
C ALA A 65 -4.72 15.36 -16.17
N GLY A 66 -4.82 14.50 -17.19
CA GLY A 66 -4.96 13.05 -17.00
C GLY A 66 -6.40 12.66 -16.66
N GLU A 67 -6.63 11.38 -16.49
CA GLU A 67 -7.97 10.84 -16.21
C GLU A 67 -7.94 9.66 -15.25
N VAL A 68 -9.09 9.34 -14.68
CA VAL A 68 -9.31 8.13 -13.87
C VAL A 68 -10.46 7.35 -14.51
N ARG A 69 -10.22 6.06 -14.72
CA ARG A 69 -11.20 5.13 -15.31
C ARG A 69 -11.51 3.99 -14.34
N TRP A 70 -12.71 3.47 -14.42
CA TRP A 70 -13.15 2.25 -13.77
C TRP A 70 -13.77 1.33 -14.81
N ALA A 71 -13.32 0.09 -14.88
CA ALA A 71 -13.76 -0.88 -15.87
C ALA A 71 -13.71 -0.32 -17.32
N GLY A 72 -12.60 0.37 -17.66
CA GLY A 72 -12.38 0.99 -18.96
C GLY A 72 -13.18 2.27 -19.26
N ALA A 73 -14.10 2.69 -18.38
CA ALA A 73 -14.92 3.89 -18.56
C ALA A 73 -14.46 5.05 -17.65
N PRO A 74 -14.51 6.30 -18.12
CA PRO A 74 -14.24 7.46 -17.27
C PRO A 74 -15.15 7.48 -16.04
N LEU A 75 -14.58 7.82 -14.87
CA LEU A 75 -15.34 7.87 -13.63
C LEU A 75 -16.31 9.06 -13.60
N ASP A 76 -17.59 8.75 -13.55
CA ASP A 76 -18.64 9.73 -13.27
C ASP A 76 -19.01 9.78 -11.77
N HIS A 77 -19.92 10.70 -11.43
CA HIS A 77 -20.39 10.84 -10.05
C HIS A 77 -21.20 9.61 -9.58
N ALA A 78 -21.96 8.97 -10.46
CA ALA A 78 -22.78 7.81 -10.11
C ALA A 78 -21.90 6.59 -9.78
N THR A 79 -20.84 6.37 -10.55
CA THR A 79 -19.85 5.31 -10.32
C THR A 79 -19.10 5.54 -8.99
N ARG A 80 -18.67 6.77 -8.73
CA ARG A 80 -17.97 7.10 -7.46
C ARG A 80 -18.80 6.84 -6.21
N ARG A 81 -20.14 6.93 -6.29
CA ARG A 81 -21.03 6.57 -5.17
C ARG A 81 -20.98 5.10 -4.77
N ARG A 82 -20.44 4.24 -5.63
CA ARG A 82 -20.23 2.80 -5.37
C ARG A 82 -18.84 2.51 -4.78
N PHE A 83 -18.02 3.55 -4.54
CA PHE A 83 -16.71 3.42 -3.93
C PHE A 83 -16.82 3.60 -2.42
N GLY A 84 -16.07 2.77 -1.69
CA GLY A 84 -15.87 2.95 -0.27
C GLY A 84 -14.65 3.84 -0.01
N TYR A 85 -14.81 4.84 0.83
CA TYR A 85 -13.73 5.76 1.17
C TYR A 85 -13.50 5.85 2.66
N LEU A 86 -12.24 5.70 3.06
CA LEU A 86 -11.77 5.98 4.40
C LEU A 86 -10.74 7.12 4.31
N PRO A 87 -11.09 8.34 4.75
CA PRO A 87 -10.16 9.46 4.78
C PRO A 87 -9.16 9.35 5.93
N GLU A 88 -7.97 9.94 5.78
CA GLU A 88 -6.97 10.07 6.86
C GLU A 88 -7.54 10.83 8.06
N GLU A 89 -8.23 11.94 7.80
CA GLU A 89 -8.95 12.69 8.83
C GLU A 89 -10.31 12.02 9.11
N ARG A 90 -10.68 11.93 10.38
CA ARG A 90 -11.93 11.27 10.76
C ARG A 90 -13.14 12.04 10.31
N GLY A 91 -13.82 11.54 9.28
CA GLY A 91 -15.05 12.08 8.73
C GLY A 91 -16.32 11.66 9.46
N LEU A 92 -16.20 11.13 10.69
CA LEU A 92 -17.34 10.64 11.47
C LEU A 92 -18.03 11.78 12.24
N TYR A 93 -19.35 11.68 12.45
CA TYR A 93 -20.12 12.60 13.29
C TYR A 93 -19.86 12.29 14.78
N PRO A 94 -19.15 13.15 15.53
CA PRO A 94 -18.63 12.79 16.86
C PRO A 94 -19.70 12.44 17.90
N ARG A 95 -20.86 13.09 17.84
CA ARG A 95 -21.98 12.93 18.78
C ARG A 95 -23.01 11.89 18.35
N MET A 96 -22.84 11.30 17.17
CA MET A 96 -23.70 10.25 16.67
C MET A 96 -23.30 8.91 17.28
N ARG A 97 -24.28 8.03 17.59
CA ARG A 97 -23.97 6.68 18.02
C ARG A 97 -23.43 5.85 16.85
N VAL A 98 -22.62 4.85 17.16
CA VAL A 98 -22.01 3.98 16.13
C VAL A 98 -23.06 3.39 15.19
N LEU A 99 -24.10 2.75 15.74
CA LEU A 99 -25.16 2.16 14.93
C LEU A 99 -25.89 3.18 14.09
N ASP A 100 -26.34 4.27 14.71
CA ASP A 100 -27.12 5.30 14.02
C ASP A 100 -26.35 5.91 12.85
N GLN A 101 -25.03 6.10 13.02
CA GLN A 101 -24.17 6.63 11.97
C GLN A 101 -24.00 5.65 10.81
N LEU A 102 -23.78 4.36 11.09
CA LEU A 102 -23.60 3.37 10.03
C LEU A 102 -24.92 3.17 9.26
N VAL A 103 -26.04 3.14 9.94
CA VAL A 103 -27.38 3.09 9.31
C VAL A 103 -27.59 4.32 8.41
N TYR A 104 -27.34 5.51 8.92
CA TYR A 104 -27.46 6.75 8.17
C TYR A 104 -26.62 6.75 6.89
N LEU A 105 -25.35 6.31 7.00
CA LEU A 105 -24.45 6.21 5.83
C LEU A 105 -24.92 5.18 4.82
N ALA A 106 -25.42 4.02 5.26
CA ALA A 106 -25.99 3.02 4.35
C ALA A 106 -27.24 3.55 3.61
N GLU A 107 -28.11 4.29 4.32
CA GLU A 107 -29.29 4.94 3.70
C GLU A 107 -28.89 5.99 2.67
N LEU A 108 -27.83 6.78 2.91
CA LEU A 108 -27.29 7.74 1.93
C LEU A 108 -26.81 7.07 0.65
N HIS A 109 -26.38 5.80 0.74
CA HIS A 109 -26.01 4.98 -0.42
C HIS A 109 -27.19 4.24 -1.04
N GLY A 110 -28.43 4.49 -0.57
CA GLY A 110 -29.65 3.97 -1.16
C GLY A 110 -30.20 2.69 -0.55
N PHE A 111 -29.67 2.23 0.57
CA PHE A 111 -30.22 1.08 1.30
C PHE A 111 -31.56 1.47 1.94
N GLY A 112 -32.53 0.57 1.87
CA GLY A 112 -33.76 0.72 2.68
C GLY A 112 -33.47 0.53 4.15
N VAL A 113 -34.28 1.12 5.04
CA VAL A 113 -34.10 1.14 6.51
C VAL A 113 -33.72 -0.23 7.09
N ASN A 114 -34.46 -1.27 6.75
CA ASN A 114 -34.20 -2.62 7.28
C ASN A 114 -32.88 -3.24 6.76
N GLN A 115 -32.49 -2.91 5.53
CA GLN A 115 -31.22 -3.36 4.95
C GLN A 115 -30.06 -2.61 5.59
N ALA A 116 -30.17 -1.30 5.73
CA ALA A 116 -29.19 -0.45 6.39
C ALA A 116 -28.89 -0.90 7.83
N HIS A 117 -29.94 -1.20 8.60
CA HIS A 117 -29.78 -1.75 9.96
C HIS A 117 -29.04 -3.08 9.98
N ARG A 118 -29.42 -4.03 9.10
CA ARG A 118 -28.73 -5.33 9.03
C ARG A 118 -27.26 -5.17 8.66
N ALA A 119 -26.97 -4.39 7.62
CA ALA A 119 -25.60 -4.13 7.20
C ALA A 119 -24.76 -3.48 8.31
N ALA A 120 -25.32 -2.51 9.01
CA ALA A 120 -24.66 -1.85 10.13
C ALA A 120 -24.35 -2.82 11.29
N GLU A 121 -25.32 -3.63 11.69
CA GLU A 121 -25.14 -4.65 12.76
C GLU A 121 -24.10 -5.70 12.37
N ASP A 122 -24.10 -6.15 11.11
CA ASP A 122 -23.12 -7.13 10.61
C ASP A 122 -21.69 -6.56 10.68
N TRP A 123 -21.48 -5.31 10.24
CA TRP A 123 -20.17 -4.68 10.33
C TRP A 123 -19.72 -4.37 11.75
N ILE A 124 -20.66 -3.95 12.63
CA ILE A 124 -20.40 -3.79 14.06
C ILE A 124 -19.91 -5.11 14.67
N ALA A 125 -20.55 -6.22 14.33
CA ALA A 125 -20.17 -7.53 14.83
C ALA A 125 -18.79 -7.98 14.31
N ARG A 126 -18.57 -7.85 13.00
CA ARG A 126 -17.33 -8.28 12.31
C ARG A 126 -16.10 -7.50 12.76
N LEU A 127 -16.26 -6.22 13.06
CA LEU A 127 -15.17 -5.36 13.51
C LEU A 127 -15.00 -5.30 15.03
N GLY A 128 -15.74 -6.17 15.78
CA GLY A 128 -15.61 -6.25 17.24
C GLY A 128 -16.11 -5.02 17.98
N LEU A 129 -17.13 -4.32 17.44
CA LEU A 129 -17.69 -3.08 18.00
C LEU A 129 -19.00 -3.28 18.76
N ARG A 130 -19.41 -4.52 19.06
CA ARG A 130 -20.73 -4.82 19.70
C ARG A 130 -20.94 -4.06 21.00
N GLU A 131 -19.93 -3.98 21.86
CA GLU A 131 -19.99 -3.26 23.14
C GLU A 131 -20.08 -1.76 22.98
N HIS A 132 -19.71 -1.24 21.81
CA HIS A 132 -19.69 0.18 21.48
C HIS A 132 -20.86 0.62 20.58
N ARG A 133 -21.78 -0.32 20.26
CA ARG A 133 -22.90 -0.13 19.33
C ARG A 133 -23.70 1.15 19.59
N ASP A 134 -24.04 1.39 20.86
CA ASP A 134 -24.86 2.53 21.28
C ASP A 134 -24.05 3.70 21.86
N ALA A 135 -22.71 3.61 21.79
CA ALA A 135 -21.81 4.67 22.25
C ALA A 135 -21.69 5.78 21.21
N GLU A 136 -21.54 7.02 21.67
CA GLU A 136 -21.14 8.13 20.80
C GLU A 136 -19.71 7.92 20.27
N VAL A 137 -19.49 8.20 18.98
CA VAL A 137 -18.18 7.97 18.32
C VAL A 137 -17.04 8.69 19.05
N GLN A 138 -17.26 9.92 19.52
CA GLN A 138 -16.23 10.69 20.24
C GLN A 138 -15.75 10.05 21.56
N ARG A 139 -16.51 9.11 22.13
CA ARG A 139 -16.17 8.42 23.37
C ARG A 139 -15.32 7.17 23.16
N LEU A 140 -15.14 6.76 21.90
CA LEU A 140 -14.36 5.60 21.55
C LEU A 140 -12.86 5.89 21.58
N SER A 141 -12.05 4.84 21.85
CA SER A 141 -10.61 4.89 21.60
C SER A 141 -10.33 5.16 20.12
N LEU A 142 -9.13 5.69 19.84
CA LEU A 142 -8.72 5.97 18.46
C LEU A 142 -8.84 4.75 17.55
N GLY A 143 -8.45 3.55 18.04
CA GLY A 143 -8.57 2.30 17.28
C GLY A 143 -10.01 1.91 17.01
N ASN A 144 -10.92 2.08 17.97
CA ASN A 144 -12.33 1.80 17.75
C ASN A 144 -12.99 2.81 16.79
N GLN A 145 -12.60 4.09 16.85
CA GLN A 145 -13.03 5.08 15.87
C GLN A 145 -12.57 4.70 14.45
N GLN A 146 -11.35 4.18 14.30
CA GLN A 146 -10.84 3.69 13.02
C GLN A 146 -11.64 2.49 12.50
N ARG A 147 -12.01 1.55 13.39
CA ARG A 147 -12.88 0.43 13.02
C ARG A 147 -14.27 0.91 12.59
N VAL A 148 -14.86 1.91 13.25
CA VAL A 148 -16.15 2.53 12.82
C VAL A 148 -15.99 3.20 11.46
N GLN A 149 -14.88 3.87 11.21
CA GLN A 149 -14.60 4.52 9.93
C GLN A 149 -14.45 3.49 8.79
N LEU A 150 -13.82 2.35 9.07
CA LEU A 150 -13.79 1.25 8.11
C LEU A 150 -15.20 0.66 7.88
N ALA A 151 -15.98 0.45 8.95
CA ALA A 151 -17.36 0.01 8.82
C ALA A 151 -18.17 0.95 7.91
N ALA A 152 -17.99 2.27 8.10
CA ALA A 152 -18.62 3.29 7.28
C ALA A 152 -18.24 3.21 5.79
N ALA A 153 -16.98 2.92 5.50
CA ALA A 153 -16.50 2.71 4.13
C ALA A 153 -17.03 1.43 3.48
N LEU A 154 -17.44 0.44 4.28
CA LEU A 154 -17.84 -0.90 3.82
C LEU A 154 -19.36 -1.14 3.86
N VAL A 155 -20.12 -0.34 4.62
CA VAL A 155 -21.52 -0.64 4.95
C VAL A 155 -22.44 -0.72 3.75
N HIS A 156 -22.11 -0.07 2.65
CA HIS A 156 -22.91 -0.03 1.42
C HIS A 156 -22.41 -1.03 0.34
N ASP A 157 -21.56 -1.98 0.74
CA ASP A 157 -20.99 -3.03 -0.13
C ASP A 157 -20.32 -2.47 -1.40
N PRO A 158 -19.21 -1.72 -1.23
CA PRO A 158 -18.56 -1.00 -2.33
C PRO A 158 -17.90 -1.91 -3.36
N GLU A 159 -17.83 -1.44 -4.62
CA GLU A 159 -17.14 -2.09 -5.73
C GLU A 159 -15.64 -1.80 -5.75
N VAL A 160 -15.19 -0.72 -5.13
CA VAL A 160 -13.79 -0.30 -5.00
C VAL A 160 -13.58 0.27 -3.61
N LEU A 161 -12.44 -0.01 -2.99
CA LEU A 161 -12.03 0.59 -1.72
C LEU A 161 -10.85 1.52 -1.91
N VAL A 162 -10.97 2.76 -1.42
CA VAL A 162 -9.90 3.76 -1.37
C VAL A 162 -9.71 4.19 0.08
N LEU A 163 -8.56 3.83 0.67
CA LEU A 163 -8.34 3.96 2.11
C LEU A 163 -7.07 4.77 2.38
N ASP A 164 -7.21 5.94 2.99
CA ASP A 164 -6.08 6.81 3.29
C ASP A 164 -5.59 6.55 4.73
N GLU A 165 -4.39 5.96 4.86
CA GLU A 165 -3.74 5.57 6.12
C GLU A 165 -4.64 4.72 7.06
N PRO A 166 -5.29 3.63 6.58
CA PRO A 166 -6.29 2.88 7.34
C PRO A 166 -5.77 2.24 8.62
N PHE A 167 -4.47 1.99 8.71
CA PHE A 167 -3.81 1.33 9.84
C PHE A 167 -3.20 2.29 10.86
N SER A 168 -3.31 3.60 10.63
CA SER A 168 -2.72 4.61 11.50
C SER A 168 -3.33 4.58 12.90
N GLY A 169 -2.47 4.51 13.94
CA GLY A 169 -2.88 4.54 15.34
C GLY A 169 -3.58 3.28 15.85
N LEU A 170 -3.50 2.16 15.10
CA LEU A 170 -3.99 0.86 15.52
C LEU A 170 -2.96 0.07 16.30
N ASP A 171 -3.41 -0.72 17.29
CA ASP A 171 -2.60 -1.76 17.90
C ASP A 171 -2.46 -2.98 16.95
N PRO A 172 -1.50 -3.90 17.20
CA PRO A 172 -1.27 -5.05 16.32
C PRO A 172 -2.51 -5.94 16.10
N LEU A 173 -3.34 -6.13 17.13
CA LEU A 173 -4.55 -6.95 17.01
C LEU A 173 -5.60 -6.28 16.11
N ALA A 174 -5.74 -4.96 16.22
CA ALA A 174 -6.63 -4.20 15.36
C ALA A 174 -6.14 -4.20 13.90
N VAL A 175 -4.82 -4.11 13.69
CA VAL A 175 -4.21 -4.25 12.35
C VAL A 175 -4.57 -5.60 11.73
N ASP A 176 -4.44 -6.70 12.47
CA ASP A 176 -4.75 -8.04 11.95
C ASP A 176 -6.23 -8.20 11.58
N VAL A 177 -7.15 -7.67 12.40
CA VAL A 177 -8.60 -7.67 12.09
C VAL A 177 -8.88 -6.88 10.81
N LEU A 178 -8.32 -5.68 10.70
CA LEU A 178 -8.49 -4.82 9.53
C LEU A 178 -7.94 -5.49 8.26
N ALA A 179 -6.72 -6.02 8.35
CA ALA A 179 -6.06 -6.73 7.26
C ALA A 179 -6.86 -7.94 6.77
N ALA A 180 -7.46 -8.71 7.70
CA ALA A 180 -8.31 -9.84 7.36
C ALA A 180 -9.55 -9.40 6.57
N VAL A 181 -10.20 -8.31 6.98
CA VAL A 181 -11.35 -7.75 6.25
C VAL A 181 -10.96 -7.28 4.85
N LEU A 182 -9.82 -6.57 4.71
CA LEU A 182 -9.37 -6.10 3.39
C LEU A 182 -9.02 -7.26 2.46
N ARG A 183 -8.35 -8.30 2.96
CA ARG A 183 -8.06 -9.53 2.19
C ARG A 183 -9.34 -10.26 1.78
N GLU A 184 -10.33 -10.33 2.66
CA GLU A 184 -11.63 -10.93 2.32
C GLU A 184 -12.32 -10.15 1.20
N ARG A 185 -12.32 -8.81 1.26
CA ARG A 185 -12.91 -7.97 0.21
C ARG A 185 -12.16 -8.11 -1.12
N ALA A 186 -10.83 -8.11 -1.07
CA ALA A 186 -10.02 -8.39 -2.26
C ALA A 186 -10.29 -9.79 -2.81
N GLY A 187 -10.34 -10.82 -1.96
CA GLY A 187 -10.68 -12.19 -2.37
C GLY A 187 -12.09 -12.33 -2.97
N ALA A 188 -13.00 -11.39 -2.68
CA ALA A 188 -14.31 -11.28 -3.32
C ALA A 188 -14.29 -10.49 -4.65
N GLY A 189 -13.10 -10.08 -5.14
CA GLY A 189 -12.94 -9.37 -6.41
C GLY A 189 -12.88 -7.84 -6.28
N VAL A 190 -13.02 -7.27 -5.08
CA VAL A 190 -12.99 -5.82 -4.87
C VAL A 190 -11.55 -5.31 -4.91
N PRO A 191 -11.17 -4.39 -5.82
CA PRO A 191 -9.86 -3.73 -5.77
C PRO A 191 -9.78 -2.82 -4.57
N VAL A 192 -8.64 -2.90 -3.86
CA VAL A 192 -8.37 -2.13 -2.65
C VAL A 192 -7.11 -1.29 -2.85
N LEU A 193 -7.27 0.01 -2.93
CA LEU A 193 -6.19 0.99 -2.92
C LEU A 193 -6.04 1.56 -1.51
N PHE A 194 -4.90 1.37 -0.86
CA PHE A 194 -4.67 2.05 0.41
C PHE A 194 -3.30 2.72 0.49
N SER A 195 -3.26 3.89 1.12
CA SER A 195 -2.00 4.57 1.43
C SER A 195 -1.42 4.06 2.75
N SER A 196 -0.10 4.02 2.83
CA SER A 196 0.60 3.79 4.10
C SER A 196 2.02 4.35 4.07
N HIS A 197 2.51 4.72 5.25
CA HIS A 197 3.93 4.96 5.52
C HIS A 197 4.59 3.77 6.25
N GLN A 198 3.83 2.73 6.62
CA GLN A 198 4.30 1.52 7.30
C GLN A 198 4.70 0.45 6.28
N LEU A 199 5.93 0.56 5.75
CA LEU A 199 6.39 -0.28 4.64
C LEU A 199 6.40 -1.78 4.95
N ASP A 200 6.74 -2.17 6.19
CA ASP A 200 6.72 -3.59 6.61
C ASP A 200 5.31 -4.19 6.57
N LEU A 201 4.29 -3.37 6.88
CA LEU A 201 2.89 -3.79 6.78
C LEU A 201 2.46 -3.94 5.33
N VAL A 202 2.82 -2.97 4.48
CA VAL A 202 2.53 -3.00 3.04
C VAL A 202 3.19 -4.23 2.40
N GLU A 203 4.45 -4.52 2.72
CA GLU A 203 5.17 -5.71 2.22
C GLU A 203 4.46 -7.03 2.55
N ARG A 204 3.82 -7.11 3.74
CA ARG A 204 3.09 -8.32 4.17
C ARG A 204 1.69 -8.44 3.58
N LEU A 205 1.04 -7.31 3.27
CA LEU A 205 -0.38 -7.28 2.92
C LEU A 205 -0.64 -7.19 1.42
N CYS A 206 0.18 -6.43 0.69
CA CYS A 206 -0.10 -6.03 -0.66
C CYS A 206 0.37 -7.02 -1.71
N ASP A 207 -0.42 -7.16 -2.75
CA ASP A 207 -0.05 -7.90 -3.95
C ASP A 207 0.91 -7.06 -4.81
N ARG A 208 0.62 -5.76 -4.93
CA ARG A 208 1.46 -4.77 -5.63
C ARG A 208 1.61 -3.49 -4.83
N VAL A 209 2.68 -2.77 -5.11
CA VAL A 209 3.04 -1.53 -4.43
C VAL A 209 3.37 -0.46 -5.46
N GLY A 210 2.85 0.74 -5.25
CA GLY A 210 3.25 1.96 -5.95
C GLY A 210 4.00 2.90 -5.01
N ILE A 211 5.23 3.26 -5.36
CA ILE A 211 6.04 4.21 -4.60
C ILE A 211 5.93 5.58 -5.26
N ILE A 212 5.48 6.58 -4.49
CA ILE A 212 5.36 7.96 -4.96
C ILE A 212 6.29 8.88 -4.18
N GLN A 213 6.97 9.80 -4.89
CA GLN A 213 7.82 10.82 -4.33
C GLN A 213 7.61 12.15 -5.07
N ARG A 214 7.41 13.24 -4.32
CA ARG A 214 7.26 14.60 -4.89
C ARG A 214 6.23 14.66 -6.04
N GLY A 215 5.13 13.94 -5.90
CA GLY A 215 4.05 13.88 -6.89
C GLY A 215 4.28 12.94 -8.07
N ARG A 216 5.40 12.21 -8.14
CA ARG A 216 5.72 11.29 -9.25
C ARG A 216 5.82 9.85 -8.78
N MET A 217 5.37 8.93 -9.61
CA MET A 217 5.64 7.52 -9.40
C MET A 217 7.12 7.23 -9.63
N VAL A 218 7.79 6.63 -8.64
CA VAL A 218 9.21 6.23 -8.75
C VAL A 218 9.37 4.73 -8.96
N ALA A 219 8.42 3.93 -8.49
CA ALA A 219 8.36 2.49 -8.75
C ALA A 219 6.93 1.98 -8.63
N CYS A 220 6.59 0.93 -9.38
CA CYS A 220 5.30 0.25 -9.29
C CYS A 220 5.45 -1.20 -9.75
N GLY A 221 4.99 -2.15 -8.93
CA GLY A 221 5.07 -3.58 -9.21
C GLY A 221 4.79 -4.43 -7.99
N THR A 222 4.88 -5.75 -8.12
CA THR A 222 4.93 -6.66 -6.96
C THR A 222 6.24 -6.42 -6.18
N VAL A 223 6.26 -6.79 -4.91
CA VAL A 223 7.48 -6.66 -4.11
C VAL A 223 8.64 -7.47 -4.74
N ASP A 224 8.34 -8.62 -5.35
CA ASP A 224 9.36 -9.44 -6.01
C ASP A 224 9.85 -8.82 -7.33
N GLU A 225 9.00 -8.16 -8.12
CA GLU A 225 9.43 -7.38 -9.30
C GLU A 225 10.33 -6.20 -8.89
N LEU A 226 9.95 -5.47 -7.83
CA LEU A 226 10.76 -4.38 -7.31
C LEU A 226 12.12 -4.86 -6.79
N ARG A 227 12.18 -6.05 -6.16
CA ARG A 227 13.42 -6.70 -5.74
C ARG A 227 14.29 -7.10 -6.92
N ALA A 228 13.70 -7.70 -7.96
CA ALA A 228 14.44 -8.11 -9.16
C ALA A 228 15.13 -6.90 -9.83
N GLY A 229 14.50 -5.72 -9.81
CA GLY A 229 15.07 -4.48 -10.31
C GLY A 229 16.25 -3.93 -9.50
N SER A 230 16.45 -4.38 -8.25
CA SER A 230 17.53 -3.88 -7.37
C SER A 230 18.88 -4.61 -7.54
N GLY A 231 18.95 -5.62 -8.42
CA GLY A 231 20.14 -6.44 -8.63
C GLY A 231 20.37 -7.48 -7.54
N THR A 232 21.26 -8.45 -7.83
CA THR A 232 21.59 -9.51 -6.88
C THR A 232 22.55 -8.98 -5.81
N THR A 233 22.22 -9.20 -4.55
CA THR A 233 23.07 -8.85 -3.42
C THR A 233 23.33 -10.08 -2.55
N VAL A 234 24.59 -10.29 -2.13
CA VAL A 234 24.96 -11.36 -1.21
C VAL A 234 25.52 -10.80 0.09
N VAL A 235 25.23 -11.49 1.19
CA VAL A 235 25.80 -11.21 2.51
C VAL A 235 26.79 -12.31 2.84
N VAL A 236 28.01 -11.91 3.17
CA VAL A 236 29.08 -12.82 3.56
C VAL A 236 29.56 -12.48 4.97
N HIS A 237 29.57 -13.46 5.88
CA HIS A 237 30.16 -13.33 7.22
C HIS A 237 31.39 -14.21 7.30
N ALA A 238 32.57 -13.61 7.19
CA ALA A 238 33.88 -14.23 7.33
C ALA A 238 34.66 -13.50 8.43
N PRO A 239 34.50 -13.88 9.72
CA PRO A 239 35.03 -13.10 10.85
C PRO A 239 36.56 -13.09 10.94
N GLY A 240 37.26 -13.99 10.26
CA GLY A 240 38.72 -14.04 10.13
C GLY A 240 39.29 -13.29 8.94
N ALA A 241 38.43 -12.75 8.07
CA ALA A 241 38.86 -12.05 6.87
C ALA A 241 39.48 -10.68 7.20
N ALA A 242 40.54 -10.33 6.48
CA ALA A 242 41.13 -9.00 6.59
C ALA A 242 40.12 -7.92 6.15
N PRO A 243 40.16 -6.71 6.75
CA PRO A 243 39.40 -5.58 6.24
C PRO A 243 39.67 -5.37 4.75
N GLY A 244 38.62 -5.18 3.94
CA GLY A 244 38.77 -4.96 2.50
C GLY A 244 38.98 -6.23 1.67
N TRP A 245 38.84 -7.42 2.23
CA TRP A 245 39.00 -8.69 1.51
C TRP A 245 38.15 -8.80 0.23
N ALA A 246 37.01 -8.13 0.23
CA ALA A 246 36.08 -8.10 -0.87
C ALA A 246 36.34 -6.97 -1.88
N ASP A 247 37.26 -6.06 -1.56
CA ASP A 247 37.58 -4.94 -2.42
C ASP A 247 38.32 -5.43 -3.67
N GLY A 248 37.83 -5.09 -4.85
CA GLY A 248 38.42 -5.49 -6.12
C GLY A 248 38.00 -6.87 -6.63
N LEU A 249 37.04 -7.57 -6.01
CA LEU A 249 36.42 -8.75 -6.62
C LEU A 249 35.71 -8.35 -7.91
N ALA A 250 36.08 -9.02 -9.03
CA ALA A 250 35.56 -8.67 -10.34
C ALA A 250 34.01 -8.74 -10.38
N GLY A 251 33.39 -7.68 -10.89
CA GLY A 251 31.93 -7.60 -11.03
C GLY A 251 31.17 -7.48 -9.70
N THR A 252 31.85 -7.12 -8.61
CA THR A 252 31.18 -6.90 -7.32
C THR A 252 31.40 -5.47 -6.82
N THR A 253 30.44 -4.98 -6.04
CA THR A 253 30.54 -3.69 -5.33
C THR A 253 30.20 -3.89 -3.87
N VAL A 254 31.09 -3.46 -2.96
CA VAL A 254 30.81 -3.45 -1.53
C VAL A 254 29.75 -2.39 -1.22
N VAL A 255 28.56 -2.81 -0.80
CA VAL A 255 27.43 -1.92 -0.46
C VAL A 255 27.45 -1.54 1.01
N GLY A 256 28.03 -2.37 1.86
CA GLY A 256 28.15 -2.08 3.29
C GLY A 256 28.90 -3.16 4.06
N VAL A 257 29.45 -2.75 5.19
CA VAL A 257 30.12 -3.64 6.15
C VAL A 257 29.52 -3.39 7.53
N HIS A 258 29.01 -4.43 8.17
CA HIS A 258 28.45 -4.34 9.52
C HIS A 258 28.72 -5.60 10.33
N ASN A 259 29.32 -5.45 11.52
CA ASN A 259 29.61 -6.56 12.45
C ASN A 259 30.31 -7.77 11.78
N GLY A 260 31.30 -7.53 10.91
CA GLY A 260 32.02 -8.59 10.20
C GLY A 260 31.24 -9.24 9.04
N ARG A 261 30.03 -8.74 8.75
CA ARG A 261 29.29 -9.09 7.53
C ARG A 261 29.57 -8.07 6.45
N VAL A 262 29.91 -8.55 5.26
CA VAL A 262 30.09 -7.71 4.07
C VAL A 262 28.90 -7.96 3.15
N ARG A 263 28.25 -6.89 2.72
CA ARG A 263 27.17 -6.92 1.73
C ARG A 263 27.77 -6.53 0.38
N LEU A 264 27.61 -7.40 -0.61
CA LEU A 264 28.15 -7.24 -1.97
C LEU A 264 27.02 -7.24 -2.98
N ARG A 265 26.94 -6.20 -3.80
CA ARG A 265 26.10 -6.17 -4.99
C ARG A 265 26.86 -6.82 -6.14
N LEU A 266 26.22 -7.76 -6.83
CA LEU A 266 26.76 -8.45 -7.98
C LEU A 266 26.27 -7.78 -9.26
N ALA A 267 27.16 -7.59 -10.22
CA ALA A 267 26.77 -7.24 -11.58
C ALA A 267 26.06 -8.41 -12.27
N ASP A 268 25.29 -8.14 -13.30
CA ASP A 268 24.56 -9.17 -14.04
C ASP A 268 25.53 -10.23 -14.58
N GLY A 269 25.18 -11.50 -14.36
CA GLY A 269 25.98 -12.65 -14.82
C GLY A 269 27.20 -12.98 -13.96
N VAL A 270 27.43 -12.30 -12.84
CA VAL A 270 28.50 -12.65 -11.89
C VAL A 270 28.10 -13.90 -11.10
N ASP A 271 29.00 -14.91 -11.12
CA ASP A 271 28.80 -16.12 -10.35
C ASP A 271 29.05 -15.86 -8.86
N ASP A 272 28.03 -16.05 -8.05
CA ASP A 272 28.10 -15.92 -6.59
C ASP A 272 29.03 -16.92 -5.94
N GLN A 273 29.27 -18.11 -6.60
CA GLN A 273 30.21 -19.11 -6.12
C GLN A 273 31.66 -18.60 -6.17
N ALA A 274 31.96 -17.70 -7.09
CA ALA A 274 33.28 -17.05 -7.14
C ALA A 274 33.49 -16.15 -5.90
N VAL A 275 32.44 -15.45 -5.48
CA VAL A 275 32.46 -14.65 -4.24
C VAL A 275 32.63 -15.54 -3.00
N LEU A 276 31.91 -16.68 -2.95
CA LEU A 276 32.03 -17.65 -1.87
C LEU A 276 33.46 -18.24 -1.81
N ALA A 277 34.03 -18.63 -2.97
CA ALA A 277 35.40 -19.16 -3.04
C ALA A 277 36.42 -18.11 -2.55
N ALA A 278 36.28 -16.86 -2.95
CA ALA A 278 37.15 -15.79 -2.49
C ALA A 278 37.03 -15.58 -0.96
N ALA A 279 35.83 -15.64 -0.42
CA ALA A 279 35.60 -15.55 1.02
C ALA A 279 36.25 -16.71 1.80
N LEU A 280 36.09 -17.96 1.31
CA LEU A 280 36.67 -19.16 1.89
C LEU A 280 38.21 -19.11 1.89
N ALA A 281 38.81 -18.49 0.89
CA ALA A 281 40.28 -18.31 0.83
C ALA A 281 40.81 -17.38 1.96
N THR A 282 39.97 -16.54 2.56
CA THR A 282 40.36 -15.67 3.67
C THR A 282 40.21 -16.33 5.04
N GLY A 283 39.49 -17.45 5.13
CA GLY A 283 39.24 -18.17 6.36
C GLY A 283 37.83 -18.77 6.44
N PRO A 284 37.38 -19.19 7.63
CA PRO A 284 36.08 -19.81 7.80
C PRO A 284 34.95 -18.83 7.49
N VAL A 285 34.06 -19.21 6.57
CA VAL A 285 32.81 -18.50 6.29
C VAL A 285 31.71 -19.05 7.19
N ARG A 286 31.06 -18.18 7.97
CA ARG A 286 29.95 -18.53 8.87
C ARG A 286 28.58 -18.35 8.25
N GLU A 287 28.48 -17.43 7.29
CA GLU A 287 27.24 -17.13 6.58
C GLU A 287 27.57 -16.73 5.14
N PHE A 288 26.82 -17.30 4.21
CA PHE A 288 26.76 -16.87 2.83
C PHE A 288 25.30 -16.98 2.40
N SER A 289 24.67 -15.85 2.13
CA SER A 289 23.24 -15.81 1.81
C SER A 289 22.93 -14.73 0.77
N HIS A 290 21.93 -15.00 -0.06
CA HIS A 290 21.35 -13.95 -0.89
C HIS A 290 20.56 -12.99 -0.03
N HIS A 291 20.89 -11.71 -0.12
CA HIS A 291 20.12 -10.68 0.53
C HIS A 291 18.87 -10.37 -0.30
N ARG A 292 17.70 -10.49 0.32
CA ARG A 292 16.43 -10.05 -0.23
C ARG A 292 16.11 -8.70 0.39
N PRO A 293 16.25 -7.59 -0.37
CA PRO A 293 15.97 -6.28 0.20
C PRO A 293 14.52 -6.20 0.66
N SER A 294 14.31 -5.60 1.83
CA SER A 294 12.98 -5.26 2.32
C SER A 294 12.39 -4.11 1.51
N LEU A 295 11.06 -3.94 1.56
CA LEU A 295 10.42 -2.79 0.92
C LEU A 295 10.96 -1.45 1.48
N VAL A 296 11.41 -1.43 2.73
CA VAL A 296 12.07 -0.25 3.34
C VAL A 296 13.38 0.08 2.64
N GLU A 297 14.20 -0.94 2.31
CA GLU A 297 15.46 -0.74 1.59
C GLU A 297 15.18 -0.29 0.16
N LEU A 298 14.25 -0.95 -0.55
CA LEU A 298 13.83 -0.57 -1.90
C LEU A 298 13.30 0.87 -1.96
N TYR A 299 12.50 1.26 -0.96
CA TYR A 299 12.00 2.63 -0.83
C TYR A 299 13.14 3.63 -0.65
N ARG A 300 14.12 3.34 0.21
CA ARG A 300 15.29 4.22 0.42
C ARG A 300 16.12 4.37 -0.85
N ASP A 301 16.35 3.28 -1.56
CA ASP A 301 17.10 3.31 -2.82
C ASP A 301 16.35 4.15 -3.87
N ALA A 302 15.04 3.93 -4.03
CA ALA A 302 14.21 4.68 -4.98
C ALA A 302 14.10 6.19 -4.63
N VAL A 303 14.10 6.54 -3.33
CA VAL A 303 13.96 7.92 -2.84
C VAL A 303 15.32 8.60 -2.69
N GLY A 304 16.39 7.83 -2.40
CA GLY A 304 17.75 8.34 -2.17
C GLY A 304 18.47 8.79 -3.43
N ASP A 305 18.21 8.17 -4.57
CA ASP A 305 18.82 8.55 -5.87
C ASP A 305 18.33 9.90 -6.43
N GLY A 306 17.39 10.56 -5.76
CA GLY A 306 16.80 11.85 -6.14
C GLY A 306 17.23 13.06 -5.29
N SER A 307 18.35 12.97 -4.52
CA SER A 307 18.83 14.07 -3.65
C SER A 307 19.97 14.81 -4.26
#